data_e0d82bf18bd604349847ab16dc38826d
#
_entry.id   e0d82bf18bd604349847ab16dc38826d
#
_cell.length_a   1.000
_cell.length_b   1.000
_cell.length_c   1.000
_cell.angle_alpha   90.00
_cell.angle_beta   90.00
_cell.angle_gamma   90.00
#
_symmetry.space_group_name_H-M   'P 1'
#
loop_
_entity.id
_entity.type
_entity.pdbx_description
1 polymer ?
#
loop_
_entity_poly.entity_id
_entity_poly.type
_entity_poly.pdbx_seq_one_letter_code
_entity_poly.pdbx_strand_id
1 'polypeptide(L)'
;MTDNKNDIKPAAVHSGHRKRMKERFFKSGAVNFADHELIEMLLYNTFPRQDTNELAHKILNEYDNNLCMLIEADPADLMFRCGLNENTAMFFSIIAELLRRYSAERYKKRTLIDS
;
A
#
# COMPACT_ATOMS: atom_id res chain seq x y z
N MET A 1 -29.12 -8.01 17.46
CA MET A 1 -28.53 -8.39 18.07
C MET A 1 -27.28 -8.88 17.56
N THR A 2 -27.19 -9.89 16.93
CA THR A 2 -25.95 -10.41 16.45
C THR A 2 -25.24 -9.47 15.54
N ASP A 3 -25.96 -8.60 14.93
CA ASP A 3 -25.35 -7.69 14.00
C ASP A 3 -24.40 -6.71 14.68
N ASN A 4 -24.69 -6.41 15.91
CA ASN A 4 -23.88 -5.47 16.63
C ASN A 4 -22.48 -5.96 16.85
N LYS A 5 -22.32 -7.25 16.94
CA LYS A 5 -21.01 -7.81 17.13
C LYS A 5 -20.13 -7.54 15.94
N ASN A 6 -20.68 -7.61 14.76
CA ASN A 6 -19.92 -7.35 13.57
C ASN A 6 -19.50 -5.91 13.50
N ASP A 7 -20.32 -5.01 14.00
CA ASP A 7 -20.00 -3.60 13.98
C ASP A 7 -18.91 -3.26 14.97
N ILE A 8 -18.90 -3.94 16.11
CA ILE A 8 -17.94 -3.63 17.14
C ILE A 8 -16.60 -4.25 16.90
N LYS A 9 -16.59 -5.48 16.44
CA LYS A 9 -15.38 -6.16 16.22
C LYS A 9 -14.36 -5.49 15.34
N PRO A 10 -14.72 -4.86 14.27
CA PRO A 10 -13.74 -4.41 13.29
C PRO A 10 -12.57 -3.63 13.86
N ALA A 11 -12.83 -2.69 14.72
CA ALA A 11 -11.76 -1.87 15.26
C ALA A 11 -10.74 -2.67 16.06
N ALA A 12 -11.22 -3.53 16.94
CA ALA A 12 -10.34 -4.34 17.76
C ALA A 12 -9.60 -5.37 16.95
N VAL A 13 -10.29 -5.99 15.98
CA VAL A 13 -9.67 -6.98 15.12
C VAL A 13 -8.61 -6.34 14.25
N HIS A 14 -8.90 -5.17 13.69
CA HIS A 14 -7.94 -4.48 12.85
C HIS A 14 -6.72 -4.04 13.65
N SER A 15 -6.91 -3.63 14.87
CA SER A 15 -5.81 -3.23 15.73
C SER A 15 -4.87 -4.40 15.99
N GLY A 16 -5.42 -5.55 16.33
CA GLY A 16 -4.63 -6.75 16.56
C GLY A 16 -3.93 -7.22 15.30
N HIS A 17 -4.63 -7.14 14.19
CA HIS A 17 -4.06 -7.54 12.89
C HIS A 17 -2.87 -6.66 12.52
N ARG A 18 -3.01 -5.34 12.66
CA ARG A 18 -1.93 -4.42 12.33
C ARG A 18 -0.71 -4.65 13.22
N LYS A 19 -0.96 -4.93 14.47
CA LYS A 19 0.13 -5.21 15.41
C LYS A 19 0.89 -6.46 14.97
N ARG A 20 0.17 -7.51 14.60
CA ARG A 20 0.78 -8.75 14.13
C ARG A 20 1.56 -8.53 12.84
N MET A 21 1.03 -7.73 11.93
CA MET A 21 1.72 -7.42 10.68
C MET A 21 3.02 -6.69 10.93
N LYS A 22 2.98 -5.73 11.86
CA LYS A 22 4.18 -4.99 12.23
C LYS A 22 5.22 -5.90 12.87
N GLU A 23 4.79 -6.76 13.76
CA GLU A 23 5.69 -7.71 14.41
C GLU A 23 6.35 -8.62 13.40
N ARG A 24 5.57 -9.10 12.44
CA ARG A 24 6.09 -9.94 11.38
C ARG A 24 7.11 -9.19 10.53
N PHE A 25 6.83 -7.93 10.25
CA PHE A 25 7.72 -7.08 9.47
C PHE A 25 9.09 -6.93 10.16
N PHE A 26 9.06 -6.60 11.44
CA PHE A 26 10.30 -6.39 12.17
C PHE A 26 11.05 -7.68 12.46
N LYS A 27 10.35 -8.80 12.48
CA LYS A 27 10.98 -10.08 12.71
C LYS A 27 11.63 -10.64 11.45
N SER A 28 10.96 -10.55 10.31
CA SER A 28 11.37 -11.23 9.08
C SER A 28 11.62 -10.32 7.88
N GLY A 29 11.37 -9.04 8.02
CA GLY A 29 11.55 -8.11 6.90
C GLY A 29 10.39 -8.16 5.92
N ALA A 30 10.48 -7.30 4.91
CA ALA A 30 9.38 -7.13 3.95
C ALA A 30 9.38 -8.16 2.83
N VAL A 31 10.48 -8.85 2.63
CA VAL A 31 10.65 -9.69 1.45
C VAL A 31 9.62 -10.82 1.35
N ASN A 32 9.12 -11.28 2.49
CA ASN A 32 8.15 -12.38 2.51
C ASN A 32 6.69 -11.93 2.48
N PHE A 33 6.45 -10.65 2.29
CA PHE A 33 5.09 -10.14 2.22
C PHE A 33 4.60 -10.16 0.78
N ALA A 34 3.33 -10.48 0.60
CA ALA A 34 2.70 -10.39 -0.71
C ALA A 34 2.49 -8.93 -1.07
N ASP A 35 2.29 -8.65 -2.36
CA ASP A 35 2.07 -7.27 -2.82
C ASP A 35 0.91 -6.61 -2.09
N HIS A 36 -0.21 -7.31 -1.94
CA HIS A 36 -1.38 -6.73 -1.28
C HIS A 36 -1.11 -6.43 0.19
N GLU A 37 -0.24 -7.23 0.82
CA GLU A 37 0.10 -6.99 2.22
C GLU A 37 0.94 -5.73 2.37
N LEU A 38 1.86 -5.51 1.45
CA LEU A 38 2.66 -4.29 1.49
C LEU A 38 1.80 -3.05 1.23
N ILE A 39 0.87 -3.15 0.28
CA ILE A 39 -0.05 -2.05 0.01
C ILE A 39 -0.93 -1.80 1.25
N GLU A 40 -1.40 -2.86 1.87
CA GLU A 40 -2.20 -2.74 3.09
C GLU A 40 -1.45 -1.95 4.16
N MET A 41 -0.19 -2.26 4.37
CA MET A 41 0.62 -1.59 5.38
C MET A 41 0.92 -0.15 5.03
N LEU A 42 1.08 0.17 3.75
CA LEU A 42 1.21 1.55 3.32
C LEU A 42 -0.04 2.34 3.68
N LEU A 43 -1.20 1.72 3.50
CA LEU A 43 -2.47 2.37 3.78
C LEU A 43 -2.68 2.64 5.27
N TYR A 44 -1.93 1.98 6.15
CA TYR A 44 -2.01 2.29 7.58
C TYR A 44 -1.72 3.76 7.85
N ASN A 45 -0.92 4.38 7.01
CA ASN A 45 -0.54 5.78 7.20
C ASN A 45 -1.65 6.76 6.82
N THR A 46 -2.56 6.36 5.95
CA THR A 46 -3.62 7.24 5.50
C THR A 46 -5.00 6.81 6.02
N PHE A 47 -5.11 5.59 6.52
CA PHE A 47 -6.35 5.07 7.09
C PHE A 47 -6.04 4.45 8.44
N PRO A 48 -5.81 5.25 9.46
CA PRO A 48 -5.31 4.74 10.75
C PRO A 48 -6.24 3.79 11.49
N ARG A 49 -7.53 3.81 11.20
CA ARG A 49 -8.48 2.99 11.94
C ARG A 49 -9.35 2.10 11.10
N GLN A 50 -9.12 2.04 9.79
CA GLN A 50 -9.98 1.27 8.92
C GLN A 50 -9.32 -0.03 8.51
N ASP A 51 -10.14 -0.94 8.03
CA ASP A 51 -9.65 -2.19 7.47
C ASP A 51 -9.07 -1.91 6.10
N THR A 52 -7.77 -1.99 6.00
CA THR A 52 -7.09 -1.71 4.75
C THR A 52 -6.78 -2.96 3.94
N ASN A 53 -7.10 -4.14 4.47
CA ASN A 53 -6.87 -5.38 3.74
C ASN A 53 -7.73 -5.46 2.49
N GLU A 54 -9.04 -5.26 2.65
CA GLU A 54 -9.96 -5.28 1.52
C GLU A 54 -9.64 -4.16 0.53
N LEU A 55 -9.30 -3.00 1.06
CA LEU A 55 -8.97 -1.88 0.20
C LEU A 55 -7.73 -2.16 -0.62
N ALA A 56 -6.73 -2.79 -0.02
CA ALA A 56 -5.51 -3.15 -0.75
C ALA A 56 -5.81 -4.10 -1.90
N HIS A 57 -6.67 -5.10 -1.64
CA HIS A 57 -7.07 -6.03 -2.70
C HIS A 57 -7.83 -5.31 -3.80
N LYS A 58 -8.73 -4.42 -3.42
CA LYS A 58 -9.52 -3.66 -4.39
C LYS A 58 -8.63 -2.81 -5.27
N ILE A 59 -7.69 -2.11 -4.67
CA ILE A 59 -6.78 -1.25 -5.42
C ILE A 59 -5.96 -2.06 -6.42
N LEU A 60 -5.39 -3.17 -5.97
CA LEU A 60 -4.62 -4.00 -6.87
C LEU A 60 -5.46 -4.58 -7.99
N ASN A 61 -6.68 -5.01 -7.68
CA ASN A 61 -7.58 -5.57 -8.69
C ASN A 61 -7.92 -4.55 -9.77
N GLU A 62 -8.04 -3.29 -9.42
CA GLU A 62 -8.36 -2.26 -10.40
C GLU A 62 -7.25 -2.11 -11.44
N TYR A 63 -6.05 -2.55 -11.10
CA TYR A 63 -4.90 -2.47 -12.00
C TYR A 63 -4.39 -3.86 -12.36
N ASP A 64 -5.31 -4.81 -12.51
CA ASP A 64 -5.03 -6.18 -12.97
C ASP A 64 -4.00 -6.91 -12.10
N ASN A 65 -3.99 -6.60 -10.82
CA ASN A 65 -3.02 -7.14 -9.87
C ASN A 65 -1.58 -6.91 -10.32
N ASN A 66 -1.38 -5.84 -11.06
CA ASN A 66 -0.06 -5.48 -11.57
C ASN A 66 0.47 -4.30 -10.76
N LEU A 67 1.47 -4.56 -9.95
CA LEU A 67 2.02 -3.55 -9.05
C LEU A 67 2.58 -2.36 -9.82
N CYS A 68 3.20 -2.61 -10.95
CA CYS A 68 3.78 -1.55 -11.76
C CYS A 68 2.69 -0.59 -12.25
N MET A 69 1.56 -1.15 -12.73
CA MET A 69 0.45 -0.33 -13.19
C MET A 69 -0.13 0.52 -12.07
N LEU A 70 -0.25 -0.08 -10.89
CA LEU A 70 -0.77 0.65 -9.73
C LEU A 70 0.16 1.81 -9.36
N ILE A 71 1.44 1.52 -9.26
CA ILE A 71 2.41 2.52 -8.84
C ILE A 71 2.49 3.68 -9.83
N GLU A 72 2.33 3.38 -11.12
CA GLU A 72 2.41 4.41 -12.17
C GLU A 72 1.09 5.11 -12.46
N ALA A 73 0.03 4.77 -11.75
CA ALA A 73 -1.27 5.36 -12.00
C ALA A 73 -1.30 6.84 -11.60
N ASP A 74 -2.02 7.64 -12.38
CA ASP A 74 -2.19 9.05 -12.06
C ASP A 74 -3.04 9.23 -10.79
N PRO A 75 -2.80 10.26 -10.00
CA PRO A 75 -3.63 10.52 -8.82
C PRO A 75 -5.12 10.62 -9.15
N ALA A 76 -5.44 11.29 -10.27
CA ALA A 76 -6.83 11.42 -10.67
C ALA A 76 -7.47 10.06 -10.94
N ASP A 77 -6.72 9.16 -11.55
CA ASP A 77 -7.18 7.82 -11.83
C ASP A 77 -7.40 7.02 -10.54
N LEU A 78 -6.47 7.14 -9.60
CA LEU A 78 -6.61 6.48 -8.30
C LEU A 78 -7.86 6.96 -7.57
N MET A 79 -8.13 8.25 -7.64
CA MET A 79 -9.31 8.81 -6.99
C MET A 79 -10.59 8.32 -7.65
N PHE A 80 -10.62 8.31 -8.97
CA PHE A 80 -11.80 7.93 -9.72
C PHE A 80 -12.05 6.42 -9.69
N ARG A 81 -11.05 5.63 -9.99
CA ARG A 81 -11.23 4.18 -10.10
C ARG A 81 -11.26 3.46 -8.75
N CYS A 82 -10.43 3.90 -7.82
CA CYS A 82 -10.33 3.23 -6.53
C CYS A 82 -11.09 3.94 -5.42
N GLY A 83 -11.63 5.11 -5.69
CA GLY A 83 -12.36 5.88 -4.69
C GLY A 83 -11.46 6.41 -3.58
N LEU A 84 -10.18 6.59 -3.86
CA LEU A 84 -9.26 7.10 -2.85
C LEU A 84 -9.42 8.60 -2.70
N ASN A 85 -9.21 9.09 -1.48
CA ASN A 85 -9.24 10.51 -1.26
C ASN A 85 -7.95 11.14 -1.78
N GLU A 86 -7.96 12.45 -1.86
CA GLU A 86 -6.84 13.22 -2.41
C GLU A 86 -5.53 12.91 -1.69
N ASN A 87 -5.58 12.81 -0.38
CA ASN A 87 -4.40 12.58 0.43
C ASN A 87 -3.75 11.23 0.12
N THR A 88 -4.56 10.19 -0.01
CA THR A 88 -4.05 8.85 -0.30
C THR A 88 -3.52 8.77 -1.72
N ALA A 89 -4.22 9.39 -2.67
CA ALA A 89 -3.75 9.42 -4.06
C ALA A 89 -2.41 10.12 -4.17
N MET A 90 -2.25 11.24 -3.45
CA MET A 90 -0.98 11.96 -3.42
C MET A 90 0.12 11.10 -2.84
N PHE A 91 -0.19 10.37 -1.77
CA PHE A 91 0.77 9.49 -1.10
C PHE A 91 1.35 8.47 -2.09
N PHE A 92 0.49 7.82 -2.86
CA PHE A 92 0.94 6.87 -3.86
C PHE A 92 1.75 7.52 -4.97
N SER A 93 1.34 8.71 -5.39
CA SER A 93 2.08 9.43 -6.45
C SER A 93 3.46 9.85 -6.00
N ILE A 94 3.59 10.23 -4.73
CA ILE A 94 4.89 10.58 -4.18
C ILE A 94 5.80 9.36 -4.17
N ILE A 95 5.26 8.22 -3.77
CA ILE A 95 6.03 6.97 -3.77
C ILE A 95 6.51 6.65 -5.18
N ALA A 96 5.62 6.80 -6.16
CA ALA A 96 5.98 6.54 -7.56
C ALA A 96 7.13 7.43 -8.01
N GLU A 97 7.08 8.71 -7.66
CA GLU A 97 8.14 9.63 -8.03
C GLU A 97 9.45 9.29 -7.32
N LEU A 98 9.38 8.90 -6.06
CA LEU A 98 10.57 8.48 -5.34
C LEU A 98 11.21 7.25 -5.97
N LEU A 99 10.38 6.29 -6.39
CA LEU A 99 10.88 5.10 -7.05
C LEU A 99 11.53 5.44 -8.38
N ARG A 100 10.92 6.36 -9.12
CA ARG A 100 11.48 6.79 -10.39
C ARG A 100 12.87 7.43 -10.18
N ARG A 101 12.98 8.30 -9.20
CA ARG A 101 14.26 8.95 -8.91
C ARG A 101 15.29 7.97 -8.39
N TYR A 102 14.84 7.02 -7.58
CA TYR A 102 15.72 5.99 -7.08
C TYR A 102 16.28 5.15 -8.24
N SER A 103 15.41 4.74 -9.15
CA SER A 103 15.83 3.95 -10.31
C SER A 103 16.81 4.71 -11.20
N ALA A 104 16.53 6.00 -11.43
CA ALA A 104 17.40 6.83 -12.23
C ALA A 104 18.78 6.98 -11.59
N GLU A 105 18.79 7.17 -10.28
CA GLU A 105 20.04 7.32 -9.56
C GLU A 105 20.84 6.03 -9.56
N ARG A 106 20.18 4.91 -9.40
CA ARG A 106 20.83 3.60 -9.45
C ARG A 106 21.43 3.34 -10.82
N TYR A 107 20.70 3.66 -11.87
CA TYR A 107 21.17 3.47 -13.23
C TYR A 107 22.42 4.32 -13.49
N LYS A 108 22.40 5.57 -13.07
CA LYS A 108 23.50 6.48 -13.22
C LYS A 108 24.74 5.97 -12.52
N LYS A 109 24.58 5.56 -11.26
CA LYS A 109 25.65 5.04 -10.46
C LYS A 109 26.28 3.80 -11.10
N ARG A 110 25.43 2.92 -11.62
CA ARG A 110 25.86 1.70 -12.25
C ARG A 110 26.66 2.00 -13.52
N THR A 111 26.20 2.95 -14.31
CA THR A 111 26.88 3.36 -15.53
C THR A 111 28.27 3.90 -15.24
N LEU A 112 28.39 4.70 -14.18
CA LEU A 112 29.68 5.25 -13.78
C LEU A 112 30.65 4.16 -13.34
N ILE A 113 30.17 3.16 -12.66
CA ILE A 113 31.01 2.07 -12.21
C ILE A 113 31.44 1.20 -13.37
N ASP A 114 30.55 0.95 -14.32
CA ASP A 114 30.82 0.08 -15.45
C ASP A 114 31.70 0.72 -16.52
N SER A 115 31.76 2.04 -16.52
CA SER A 115 32.62 2.71 -17.46
C SER A 115 33.98 2.92 -16.87
#